data_7b6bdeede3cedd604e71498cd5e1bd28
#
_entry.id   7b6bdeede3cedd604e71498cd5e1bd28
#
_cell.length_a   1.000
_cell.length_b   1.000
_cell.length_c   1.000
_cell.angle_alpha   90.00
_cell.angle_beta   90.00
_cell.angle_gamma   90.00
#
_symmetry.space_group_name_H-M   'P 1'
#
loop_
_entity.id
_entity.type
_entity.pdbx_description
1 polymer ?
#
loop_
_entity_poly.entity_id
_entity_poly.type
_entity_poly.pdbx_seq_one_letter_code
_entity_poly.pdbx_strand_id
1 'polypeptide(L)'
;YHEWFDRRRDPDGDDLVSIIHPWESGWDASPRWDAPMHLHHPSVHETHAARDAHMQILHAYGHDAQKLAADGYFCVESVEFNAIRVADLQALARIAAILNQPAGVWTSRAAAITAAIQQKFITPGGIFDLSGPDETPIQVPSSAPFILLFGACIDPATAAALVQQLKSDRFWPTYPVPTTPTDHPAFVGDHYWRGNVWMSVNWLIYTGLRTMGYTAAARELAYRRLDLVEQHGFYEYFNPITGHGNGPAQQSWTAVVLDMIATAQ
;
A
#
# COMPACT_ATOMS: atom_id res chain seq x y z
N TYR A 1 18.12 -1.27 -10.23
CA TYR A 1 17.14 -0.86 -9.21
C TYR A 1 16.72 -2.08 -8.38
N HIS A 2 16.05 -3.10 -8.93
CA HIS A 2 15.61 -4.29 -8.19
C HIS A 2 16.72 -5.05 -7.50
N GLU A 3 17.87 -5.24 -8.17
CA GLU A 3 19.06 -5.86 -7.55
C GLU A 3 19.60 -5.09 -6.36
N TRP A 4 19.42 -3.78 -6.33
CA TRP A 4 19.79 -2.97 -5.17
C TRP A 4 18.85 -3.26 -4.00
N PHE A 5 17.55 -3.36 -4.24
CA PHE A 5 16.59 -3.74 -3.22
C PHE A 5 16.91 -5.12 -2.62
N ASP A 6 17.11 -6.14 -3.46
CA ASP A 6 17.44 -7.50 -3.01
C ASP A 6 18.68 -7.53 -2.11
N ARG A 7 19.70 -6.71 -2.43
CA ARG A 7 20.95 -6.70 -1.66
C ARG A 7 20.93 -5.81 -0.43
N ARG A 8 20.06 -4.81 -0.37
CA ARG A 8 20.14 -3.75 0.62
C ARG A 8 18.89 -3.62 1.48
N ARG A 9 17.79 -4.20 1.07
CA ARG A 9 16.48 -4.04 1.69
C ARG A 9 15.78 -5.36 1.98
N ASP A 10 16.45 -6.46 1.77
CA ASP A 10 16.06 -7.82 2.15
C ASP A 10 17.09 -8.28 3.20
N PRO A 11 16.86 -7.95 4.50
CA PRO A 11 17.86 -8.16 5.55
C PRO A 11 18.02 -9.61 5.98
N ASP A 12 17.02 -10.46 5.75
CA ASP A 12 16.97 -11.87 6.12
C ASP A 12 17.02 -12.85 4.94
N GLY A 13 16.90 -12.32 3.71
CA GLY A 13 17.11 -13.10 2.48
C GLY A 13 15.90 -13.92 2.06
N ASP A 14 14.69 -13.44 2.33
CA ASP A 14 13.43 -14.14 2.11
C ASP A 14 12.66 -13.72 0.86
N ASP A 15 13.26 -12.86 0.03
CA ASP A 15 12.71 -12.23 -1.19
C ASP A 15 11.74 -11.04 -0.91
N LEU A 16 11.35 -10.76 0.33
CA LEU A 16 10.59 -9.55 0.68
C LEU A 16 11.53 -8.39 1.00
N VAL A 17 11.20 -7.22 0.51
CA VAL A 17 12.01 -6.03 0.81
C VAL A 17 11.37 -5.21 1.90
N SER A 18 12.20 -4.74 2.82
CA SER A 18 11.82 -3.86 3.91
C SER A 18 11.94 -2.40 3.53
N ILE A 19 10.96 -1.60 3.94
CA ILE A 19 11.09 -0.15 4.06
C ILE A 19 11.75 0.19 5.41
N ILE A 20 12.61 1.19 5.43
CA ILE A 20 13.33 1.62 6.64
C ILE A 20 12.91 3.00 7.12
N HIS A 21 11.93 3.59 6.48
CA HIS A 21 11.29 4.84 6.88
C HIS A 21 9.82 4.85 6.42
N PRO A 22 8.87 5.38 7.21
CA PRO A 22 7.48 5.51 6.81
C PRO A 22 7.26 6.22 5.46
N TRP A 23 8.10 7.19 5.10
CA TRP A 23 8.03 7.90 3.81
C TRP A 23 8.24 6.98 2.59
N GLU A 24 8.97 5.89 2.74
CA GLU A 24 9.20 4.95 1.63
C GLU A 24 7.93 4.21 1.20
N SER A 25 6.94 4.11 2.10
CA SER A 25 5.62 3.55 1.77
C SER A 25 4.75 4.51 0.97
N GLY A 26 5.02 5.82 1.04
CA GLY A 26 4.11 6.86 0.59
C GLY A 26 2.89 7.10 1.50
N TRP A 27 2.75 6.34 2.60
CA TRP A 27 1.64 6.44 3.57
C TRP A 27 2.16 6.91 4.93
N ASP A 28 2.85 8.03 4.95
CA ASP A 28 3.73 8.54 5.99
C ASP A 28 3.21 8.46 7.42
N ALA A 29 1.92 8.74 7.63
CA ALA A 29 1.30 8.81 8.95
C ALA A 29 0.29 7.68 9.18
N SER A 30 0.38 6.60 8.41
CA SER A 30 -0.48 5.43 8.61
C SER A 30 -0.40 4.90 10.04
N PRO A 31 -1.52 4.54 10.69
CA PRO A 31 -1.48 3.92 12.00
C PRO A 31 -0.67 2.62 12.05
N ARG A 32 -0.42 1.99 10.91
CA ARG A 32 0.44 0.80 10.80
C ARG A 32 1.85 1.05 11.32
N TRP A 33 2.32 2.28 11.21
CA TRP A 33 3.68 2.67 11.58
C TRP A 33 3.82 3.10 13.04
N ASP A 34 2.71 3.24 13.78
CA ASP A 34 2.76 3.70 15.17
C ASP A 34 3.62 2.76 16.03
N ALA A 35 3.32 1.45 16.05
CA ALA A 35 4.08 0.49 16.86
C ALA A 35 5.54 0.31 16.40
N PRO A 36 5.86 0.14 15.09
CA PRO A 36 7.24 0.10 14.62
C PRO A 36 8.06 1.37 14.90
N MET A 37 7.40 2.52 15.05
CA MET A 37 8.02 3.79 15.44
C MET A 37 7.99 4.03 16.97
N HIS A 38 7.60 3.01 17.76
CA HIS A 38 7.47 3.09 19.22
C HIS A 38 6.49 4.17 19.69
N LEU A 39 5.43 4.43 18.92
CA LEU A 39 4.40 5.41 19.22
C LEU A 39 3.14 4.72 19.77
N HIS A 40 2.49 5.35 20.74
CA HIS A 40 1.23 4.89 21.33
C HIS A 40 0.19 5.99 21.25
N HIS A 41 -0.85 5.79 20.40
CA HIS A 41 -1.91 6.78 20.16
C HIS A 41 -1.39 8.19 19.87
N PRO A 42 -0.44 8.34 18.92
CA PRO A 42 0.23 9.60 18.72
C PRO A 42 -0.70 10.68 18.14
N SER A 43 -0.45 11.91 18.54
CA SER A 43 -0.93 13.08 17.81
C SER A 43 -0.22 13.22 16.47
N VAL A 44 -0.75 14.07 15.60
CA VAL A 44 -0.11 14.44 14.32
C VAL A 44 1.32 14.93 14.54
N HIS A 45 1.49 15.83 15.49
CA HIS A 45 2.78 16.43 15.79
C HIS A 45 3.81 15.37 16.21
N GLU A 46 3.41 14.42 17.05
CA GLU A 46 4.29 13.33 17.48
C GLU A 46 4.67 12.40 16.32
N THR A 47 3.76 12.11 15.40
CA THR A 47 4.11 11.31 14.21
C THR A 47 5.09 12.03 13.29
N HIS A 48 4.98 13.35 13.15
CA HIS A 48 5.95 14.15 12.39
C HIS A 48 7.33 14.17 13.08
N ALA A 49 7.35 14.51 14.37
CA ALA A 49 8.59 14.57 15.14
C ALA A 49 9.34 13.24 15.16
N ALA A 50 8.62 12.12 15.29
CA ALA A 50 9.23 10.79 15.26
C ALA A 50 9.89 10.47 13.92
N ARG A 51 9.23 10.78 12.80
CA ARG A 51 9.81 10.57 11.45
C ARG A 51 11.05 11.44 11.24
N ASP A 52 10.99 12.71 11.63
CA ASP A 52 12.13 13.62 11.51
C ASP A 52 13.31 13.14 12.38
N ALA A 53 13.04 12.66 13.59
CA ALA A 53 14.07 12.09 14.46
C ALA A 53 14.65 10.79 13.86
N HIS A 54 13.83 9.95 13.23
CA HIS A 54 14.26 8.71 12.62
C HIS A 54 15.22 8.94 11.44
N MET A 55 15.13 10.07 10.74
CA MET A 55 16.10 10.43 9.70
C MET A 55 17.53 10.54 10.26
N GLN A 56 17.71 11.01 11.49
CA GLN A 56 19.03 11.06 12.13
C GLN A 56 19.56 9.65 12.42
N ILE A 57 18.66 8.72 12.80
CA ILE A 57 19.00 7.31 13.00
C ILE A 57 19.45 6.70 11.69
N LEU A 58 18.71 6.92 10.59
CA LEU A 58 19.08 6.41 9.27
C LEU A 58 20.48 6.88 8.84
N HIS A 59 20.79 8.15 9.05
CA HIS A 59 22.14 8.68 8.76
C HIS A 59 23.22 8.01 9.61
N ALA A 60 22.98 7.82 10.90
CA ALA A 60 23.93 7.17 11.82
C ALA A 60 24.18 5.71 11.44
N TYR A 61 23.17 5.01 10.92
CA TYR A 61 23.23 3.61 10.49
C TYR A 61 23.64 3.43 9.02
N GLY A 62 23.87 4.51 8.27
CA GLY A 62 24.22 4.47 6.86
C GLY A 62 23.11 3.84 6.00
N HIS A 63 21.84 3.95 6.40
CA HIS A 63 20.67 3.37 5.76
C HIS A 63 20.76 1.84 5.59
N ASP A 64 21.40 1.16 6.51
CA ASP A 64 21.61 -0.29 6.52
C ASP A 64 20.41 -0.98 7.18
N ALA A 65 19.54 -1.62 6.38
CA ALA A 65 18.31 -2.26 6.84
C ALA A 65 18.59 -3.39 7.85
N GLN A 66 19.65 -4.17 7.64
CA GLN A 66 20.00 -5.28 8.53
C GLN A 66 20.40 -4.79 9.93
N LYS A 67 21.18 -3.71 10.01
CA LYS A 67 21.54 -3.11 11.30
C LYS A 67 20.37 -2.45 11.99
N LEU A 68 19.53 -1.74 11.24
CA LEU A 68 18.31 -1.11 11.78
C LEU A 68 17.37 -2.17 12.38
N ALA A 69 17.13 -3.25 11.64
CA ALA A 69 16.30 -4.36 12.13
C ALA A 69 16.89 -5.01 13.39
N ALA A 70 18.21 -5.29 13.41
CA ALA A 70 18.88 -5.91 14.54
C ALA A 70 18.81 -5.08 15.83
N ASP A 71 18.83 -3.74 15.71
CA ASP A 71 18.77 -2.82 16.86
C ASP A 71 17.32 -2.35 17.17
N GLY A 72 16.31 -2.95 16.53
CA GLY A 72 14.89 -2.71 16.80
C GLY A 72 14.34 -1.37 16.29
N TYR A 73 15.01 -0.76 15.31
CA TYR A 73 14.50 0.43 14.62
C TYR A 73 13.53 0.06 13.51
N PHE A 74 12.81 1.05 12.99
CA PHE A 74 11.83 0.87 11.93
C PHE A 74 12.45 0.15 10.73
N CYS A 75 12.01 -1.07 10.52
CA CYS A 75 12.33 -1.94 9.39
C CYS A 75 11.11 -2.82 9.15
N VAL A 76 10.39 -2.60 8.07
CA VAL A 76 9.06 -3.20 7.85
C VAL A 76 8.95 -3.74 6.43
N GLU A 77 8.60 -5.00 6.31
CA GLU A 77 8.16 -5.59 5.06
C GLU A 77 6.70 -5.17 4.80
N SER A 78 6.55 -4.23 3.88
CA SER A 78 5.25 -3.67 3.58
C SER A 78 4.53 -4.47 2.49
N VAL A 79 3.26 -4.81 2.74
CA VAL A 79 2.42 -5.59 1.83
C VAL A 79 2.28 -4.89 0.49
N GLU A 80 1.89 -3.61 0.49
CA GLU A 80 1.67 -2.86 -0.74
C GLU A 80 2.97 -2.60 -1.51
N PHE A 81 4.07 -2.35 -0.81
CA PHE A 81 5.36 -2.11 -1.45
C PHE A 81 5.82 -3.35 -2.24
N ASN A 82 5.76 -4.53 -1.61
CA ASN A 82 6.14 -5.79 -2.25
C ASN A 82 5.15 -6.20 -3.37
N ALA A 83 3.85 -5.93 -3.21
CA ALA A 83 2.85 -6.13 -4.26
C ALA A 83 3.11 -5.26 -5.51
N ILE A 84 3.42 -3.97 -5.31
CA ILE A 84 3.78 -3.05 -6.40
C ILE A 84 5.07 -3.52 -7.07
N ARG A 85 6.04 -4.00 -6.31
CA ARG A 85 7.29 -4.54 -6.83
C ARG A 85 7.07 -5.75 -7.73
N VAL A 86 6.13 -6.65 -7.40
CA VAL A 86 5.73 -7.76 -8.28
C VAL A 86 5.15 -7.23 -9.59
N ALA A 87 4.24 -6.25 -9.54
CA ALA A 87 3.64 -5.66 -10.73
C ALA A 87 4.68 -5.01 -11.65
N ASP A 88 5.68 -4.31 -11.07
CA ASP A 88 6.76 -3.67 -11.80
C ASP A 88 7.66 -4.71 -12.50
N LEU A 89 8.04 -5.78 -11.80
CA LEU A 89 8.81 -6.89 -12.39
C LEU A 89 8.07 -7.59 -13.53
N GLN A 90 6.77 -7.78 -13.37
CA GLN A 90 5.92 -8.30 -14.45
C GLN A 90 5.86 -7.35 -15.65
N ALA A 91 5.81 -6.04 -15.40
CA ALA A 91 5.87 -5.03 -16.47
C ALA A 91 7.22 -5.05 -17.19
N LEU A 92 8.33 -5.15 -16.46
CA LEU A 92 9.67 -5.30 -17.04
C LEU A 92 9.80 -6.57 -17.89
N ALA A 93 9.22 -7.69 -17.45
CA ALA A 93 9.18 -8.92 -18.21
C ALA A 93 8.44 -8.74 -19.55
N ARG A 94 7.28 -8.04 -19.52
CA ARG A 94 6.53 -7.71 -20.74
C ARG A 94 7.31 -6.80 -21.69
N ILE A 95 7.96 -5.77 -21.17
CA ILE A 95 8.82 -4.85 -21.94
C ILE A 95 9.98 -5.61 -22.57
N ALA A 96 10.65 -6.47 -21.81
CA ALA A 96 11.74 -7.31 -22.33
C ALA A 96 11.26 -8.19 -23.50
N ALA A 97 10.08 -8.82 -23.37
CA ALA A 97 9.49 -9.62 -24.44
C ALA A 97 9.20 -8.79 -25.70
N ILE A 98 8.64 -7.58 -25.58
CA ILE A 98 8.39 -6.67 -26.69
C ILE A 98 9.71 -6.28 -27.40
N LEU A 99 10.77 -6.09 -26.63
CA LEU A 99 12.10 -5.74 -27.14
C LEU A 99 12.92 -6.95 -27.61
N ASN A 100 12.34 -8.16 -27.63
CA ASN A 100 13.04 -9.42 -27.89
C ASN A 100 14.27 -9.65 -27.01
N GLN A 101 14.19 -9.24 -25.74
CA GLN A 101 15.21 -9.46 -24.71
C GLN A 101 14.80 -10.59 -23.76
N PRO A 102 15.75 -11.29 -23.11
CA PRO A 102 15.43 -12.32 -22.13
C PRO A 102 14.61 -11.78 -20.95
N ALA A 103 13.39 -12.31 -20.76
CA ALA A 103 12.49 -11.91 -19.68
C ALA A 103 12.64 -12.75 -18.39
N GLY A 104 13.39 -13.86 -18.44
CA GLY A 104 13.43 -14.88 -17.38
C GLY A 104 13.87 -14.35 -16.01
N VAL A 105 14.81 -13.41 -15.95
CA VAL A 105 15.27 -12.81 -14.69
C VAL A 105 14.14 -12.05 -13.98
N TRP A 106 13.30 -11.36 -14.73
CA TRP A 106 12.17 -10.60 -14.17
C TRP A 106 11.03 -11.51 -13.71
N THR A 107 10.69 -12.50 -14.54
CA THR A 107 9.63 -13.47 -14.20
C THR A 107 10.01 -14.34 -13.00
N SER A 108 11.24 -14.83 -12.91
CA SER A 108 11.71 -15.62 -11.77
C SER A 108 11.69 -14.82 -10.47
N ARG A 109 12.14 -13.57 -10.51
CA ARG A 109 12.12 -12.68 -9.35
C ARG A 109 10.69 -12.35 -8.90
N ALA A 110 9.79 -12.04 -9.84
CA ALA A 110 8.38 -11.82 -9.53
C ALA A 110 7.73 -13.06 -8.90
N ALA A 111 8.07 -14.26 -9.38
CA ALA A 111 7.57 -15.52 -8.82
C ALA A 111 8.07 -15.78 -7.40
N ALA A 112 9.35 -15.51 -7.12
CA ALA A 112 9.95 -15.65 -5.78
C ALA A 112 9.24 -14.73 -4.77
N ILE A 113 9.12 -13.43 -5.08
CA ILE A 113 8.40 -12.47 -4.22
C ILE A 113 6.93 -12.88 -4.04
N THR A 114 6.27 -13.35 -5.10
CA THR A 114 4.88 -13.83 -5.00
C THR A 114 4.75 -15.00 -4.03
N ALA A 115 5.68 -15.95 -4.07
CA ALA A 115 5.70 -17.08 -3.13
C ALA A 115 5.92 -16.61 -1.68
N ALA A 116 6.86 -15.69 -1.46
CA ALA A 116 7.12 -15.09 -0.14
C ALA A 116 5.89 -14.34 0.40
N ILE A 117 5.22 -13.51 -0.43
CA ILE A 117 3.96 -12.84 -0.07
C ILE A 117 2.91 -13.85 0.41
N GLN A 118 2.70 -14.92 -0.35
CA GLN A 118 1.69 -15.93 -0.02
C GLN A 118 2.02 -16.70 1.25
N GLN A 119 3.30 -16.93 1.51
CA GLN A 119 3.75 -17.68 2.67
C GLN A 119 3.74 -16.85 3.96
N LYS A 120 4.12 -15.57 3.89
CA LYS A 120 4.41 -14.75 5.06
C LYS A 120 3.33 -13.73 5.40
N PHE A 121 2.82 -12.98 4.42
CA PHE A 121 1.81 -11.95 4.70
C PHE A 121 0.41 -12.54 4.92
N ILE A 122 0.07 -13.67 4.27
CA ILE A 122 -1.27 -14.23 4.30
C ILE A 122 -1.36 -15.26 5.42
N THR A 123 -2.06 -14.90 6.49
CA THR A 123 -2.23 -15.73 7.68
C THR A 123 -3.71 -15.99 7.97
N PRO A 124 -4.06 -17.00 8.79
CA PRO A 124 -5.44 -17.18 9.23
C PRO A 124 -6.02 -15.99 9.98
N GLY A 125 -5.16 -15.14 10.56
CA GLY A 125 -5.57 -13.91 11.28
C GLY A 125 -5.80 -12.70 10.38
N GLY A 126 -5.40 -12.77 9.11
CA GLY A 126 -5.47 -11.67 8.16
C GLY A 126 -4.19 -11.48 7.35
N ILE A 127 -4.13 -10.36 6.64
CA ILE A 127 -2.97 -9.98 5.82
C ILE A 127 -2.38 -8.70 6.43
N PHE A 128 -1.13 -8.78 6.88
CA PHE A 128 -0.46 -7.72 7.61
C PHE A 128 0.97 -7.53 7.15
N ASP A 129 1.48 -6.30 7.31
CA ASP A 129 2.91 -6.01 7.21
C ASP A 129 3.67 -6.71 8.33
N LEU A 130 4.95 -6.97 8.12
CA LEU A 130 5.83 -7.64 9.10
C LEU A 130 6.89 -6.66 9.59
N SER A 131 7.18 -6.66 10.88
CA SER A 131 8.11 -5.73 11.51
C SER A 131 9.25 -6.44 12.22
N GLY A 132 10.46 -5.95 11.98
CA GLY A 132 11.68 -6.39 12.66
C GLY A 132 12.16 -7.78 12.27
N PRO A 133 13.25 -8.26 12.90
CA PRO A 133 13.89 -9.52 12.54
C PRO A 133 13.06 -10.77 12.86
N ASP A 134 12.08 -10.65 13.75
CA ASP A 134 11.17 -11.74 14.11
C ASP A 134 9.89 -11.74 13.26
N GLU A 135 9.82 -10.89 12.22
CA GLU A 135 8.67 -10.76 11.32
C GLU A 135 7.32 -10.64 12.05
N THR A 136 7.30 -9.83 13.10
CA THR A 136 6.09 -9.67 13.91
C THR A 136 4.97 -8.99 13.11
N PRO A 137 3.78 -9.60 12.94
CA PRO A 137 2.69 -9.00 12.20
C PRO A 137 2.19 -7.70 12.82
N ILE A 138 2.09 -6.64 12.03
CA ILE A 138 1.50 -5.36 12.42
C ILE A 138 -0.01 -5.46 12.31
N GLN A 139 -0.68 -5.85 13.39
CA GLN A 139 -2.12 -6.14 13.42
C GLN A 139 -3.00 -4.87 13.35
N VAL A 140 -2.67 -3.96 12.46
CA VAL A 140 -3.46 -2.75 12.18
C VAL A 140 -4.12 -2.90 10.82
N PRO A 141 -5.44 -3.06 10.75
CA PRO A 141 -6.13 -3.20 9.49
C PRO A 141 -6.06 -1.93 8.65
N SER A 142 -5.84 -2.11 7.35
CA SER A 142 -5.71 -1.03 6.37
C SER A 142 -6.18 -1.47 4.99
N SER A 143 -6.20 -0.55 4.03
CA SER A 143 -6.46 -0.90 2.63
C SER A 143 -5.23 -1.41 1.86
N ALA A 144 -4.05 -1.49 2.50
CA ALA A 144 -2.83 -2.00 1.87
C ALA A 144 -2.98 -3.42 1.27
N PRO A 145 -3.63 -4.39 1.95
CA PRO A 145 -3.84 -5.72 1.40
C PRO A 145 -4.58 -5.75 0.06
N PHE A 146 -5.44 -4.78 -0.22
CA PHE A 146 -6.16 -4.72 -1.50
C PHE A 146 -5.24 -4.43 -2.69
N ILE A 147 -4.03 -3.92 -2.46
CA ILE A 147 -3.03 -3.69 -3.50
C ILE A 147 -2.40 -5.01 -3.98
N LEU A 148 -2.54 -6.12 -3.25
CA LEU A 148 -2.17 -7.44 -3.74
C LEU A 148 -2.93 -7.83 -5.03
N LEU A 149 -4.14 -7.30 -5.23
CA LEU A 149 -4.89 -7.45 -6.49
C LEU A 149 -4.15 -6.78 -7.66
N PHE A 150 -3.52 -5.63 -7.44
CA PHE A 150 -2.71 -4.92 -8.45
C PHE A 150 -1.46 -5.72 -8.84
N GLY A 151 -0.79 -6.30 -7.84
CA GLY A 151 0.34 -7.19 -8.06
C GLY A 151 -0.01 -8.51 -8.75
N ALA A 152 -1.31 -8.88 -8.75
CA ALA A 152 -1.79 -10.20 -9.19
C ALA A 152 -0.95 -11.35 -8.59
N CYS A 153 -0.57 -11.21 -7.31
CA CYS A 153 0.37 -12.07 -6.60
C CYS A 153 -0.32 -12.97 -5.55
N ILE A 154 -1.63 -13.16 -5.69
CA ILE A 154 -2.46 -13.99 -4.80
C ILE A 154 -3.32 -14.96 -5.60
N ASP A 155 -3.73 -16.05 -4.95
CA ASP A 155 -4.63 -17.03 -5.53
C ASP A 155 -6.08 -16.52 -5.64
N PRO A 156 -6.94 -17.16 -6.46
CA PRO A 156 -8.32 -16.71 -6.66
C PRO A 156 -9.19 -16.73 -5.39
N ALA A 157 -8.93 -17.62 -4.44
CA ALA A 157 -9.72 -17.70 -3.21
C ALA A 157 -9.37 -16.53 -2.28
N THR A 158 -8.10 -16.22 -2.13
CA THR A 158 -7.61 -15.04 -1.41
C THR A 158 -8.12 -13.74 -2.05
N ALA A 159 -8.09 -13.65 -3.39
CA ALA A 159 -8.62 -12.49 -4.12
C ALA A 159 -10.12 -12.29 -3.86
N ALA A 160 -10.93 -13.37 -3.89
CA ALA A 160 -12.35 -13.31 -3.59
C ALA A 160 -12.62 -12.83 -2.14
N ALA A 161 -11.87 -13.34 -1.17
CA ALA A 161 -11.97 -12.92 0.22
C ALA A 161 -11.62 -11.43 0.41
N LEU A 162 -10.56 -10.96 -0.24
CA LEU A 162 -10.18 -9.53 -0.23
C LEU A 162 -11.25 -8.65 -0.85
N VAL A 163 -11.85 -9.06 -1.97
CA VAL A 163 -12.93 -8.28 -2.60
C VAL A 163 -14.18 -8.27 -1.72
N GLN A 164 -14.51 -9.35 -1.04
CA GLN A 164 -15.59 -9.38 -0.05
C GLN A 164 -15.30 -8.41 1.12
N GLN A 165 -14.07 -8.41 1.65
CA GLN A 165 -13.65 -7.48 2.69
C GLN A 165 -13.68 -6.02 2.21
N LEU A 166 -13.19 -5.75 1.00
CA LEU A 166 -13.22 -4.43 0.37
C LEU A 166 -14.65 -3.86 0.29
N LYS A 167 -15.63 -4.71 -0.03
CA LYS A 167 -17.05 -4.32 -0.16
C LYS A 167 -17.79 -4.24 1.17
N SER A 168 -17.14 -4.46 2.31
CA SER A 168 -17.75 -4.29 3.63
C SER A 168 -17.93 -2.81 3.99
N ASP A 169 -18.85 -2.51 4.90
CA ASP A 169 -19.12 -1.14 5.37
C ASP A 169 -17.87 -0.44 5.93
N ARG A 170 -16.90 -1.22 6.40
CA ARG A 170 -15.62 -0.72 6.94
C ARG A 170 -14.77 -0.01 5.89
N PHE A 171 -14.75 -0.56 4.65
CA PHE A 171 -13.94 -0.06 3.53
C PHE A 171 -14.77 0.50 2.37
N TRP A 172 -16.11 0.34 2.43
CA TRP A 172 -17.01 0.80 1.38
C TRP A 172 -18.06 1.81 1.89
N PRO A 173 -17.63 2.88 2.61
CA PRO A 173 -18.52 3.96 3.02
C PRO A 173 -19.06 4.74 1.81
N THR A 174 -19.63 5.92 2.03
CA THR A 174 -20.13 6.81 0.97
C THR A 174 -19.08 7.02 -0.13
N TYR A 175 -17.84 7.29 0.27
CA TYR A 175 -16.70 7.45 -0.64
C TYR A 175 -15.61 6.41 -0.29
N PRO A 176 -15.66 5.19 -0.91
CA PRO A 176 -14.63 4.18 -0.69
C PRO A 176 -13.32 4.59 -1.38
N VAL A 177 -12.16 4.10 -1.08
CA VAL A 177 -11.73 3.19 -0.03
C VAL A 177 -10.85 3.97 0.94
N PRO A 178 -11.16 4.00 2.23
CA PRO A 178 -10.32 4.67 3.22
C PRO A 178 -9.03 3.88 3.46
N THR A 179 -7.95 4.58 3.82
CA THR A 179 -6.66 3.94 4.13
C THR A 179 -6.68 3.14 5.44
N THR A 180 -7.51 3.58 6.39
CA THR A 180 -7.81 2.86 7.64
C THR A 180 -9.32 2.63 7.70
N PRO A 181 -9.83 1.44 8.10
CA PRO A 181 -11.26 1.17 8.12
C PRO A 181 -12.01 2.10 9.08
N THR A 182 -13.23 2.47 8.71
CA THR A 182 -14.02 3.51 9.41
C THR A 182 -14.40 3.17 10.84
N ASP A 183 -14.37 1.89 11.21
CA ASP A 183 -14.66 1.39 12.56
C ASP A 183 -13.42 1.18 13.43
N HIS A 184 -12.23 1.45 12.90
CA HIS A 184 -10.99 1.25 13.65
C HIS A 184 -10.73 2.43 14.62
N PRO A 185 -10.26 2.19 15.86
CA PRO A 185 -10.02 3.27 16.84
C PRO A 185 -9.03 4.35 16.38
N ALA A 186 -8.08 4.01 15.49
CA ALA A 186 -7.14 4.97 14.92
C ALA A 186 -7.66 5.71 13.67
N PHE A 187 -8.93 5.48 13.27
CA PHE A 187 -9.54 6.19 12.14
C PHE A 187 -9.76 7.66 12.49
N VAL A 188 -9.27 8.55 11.64
CA VAL A 188 -9.52 9.99 11.73
C VAL A 188 -9.81 10.53 10.33
N GLY A 189 -11.08 10.79 10.04
CA GLY A 189 -11.59 11.05 8.69
C GLY A 189 -11.09 12.31 7.98
N ASP A 190 -10.40 13.24 8.68
CA ASP A 190 -9.82 14.45 8.11
C ASP A 190 -8.31 14.53 8.36
N HIS A 191 -7.68 13.38 8.66
CA HIS A 191 -6.30 13.35 9.06
C HIS A 191 -5.42 12.47 8.15
N TYR A 192 -4.91 13.06 7.09
CA TYR A 192 -3.86 12.57 6.20
C TYR A 192 -4.00 11.05 5.89
N TRP A 193 -3.04 10.20 6.29
CA TRP A 193 -3.04 8.75 6.04
C TRP A 193 -3.77 7.92 7.11
N ARG A 194 -4.55 8.55 8.00
CA ARG A 194 -5.23 7.86 9.12
C ARG A 194 -6.72 7.57 8.83
N GLY A 195 -7.10 7.45 7.58
CA GLY A 195 -8.47 7.07 7.21
C GLY A 195 -9.03 7.77 5.98
N ASN A 196 -8.30 8.71 5.40
CA ASN A 196 -8.76 9.40 4.21
C ASN A 196 -8.66 8.54 2.95
N VAL A 197 -9.40 8.98 1.94
CA VAL A 197 -9.41 8.42 0.59
C VAL A 197 -8.35 9.12 -0.25
N TRP A 198 -7.47 8.33 -0.85
CA TRP A 198 -6.42 8.79 -1.74
C TRP A 198 -6.64 8.23 -3.15
N MET A 199 -6.67 9.10 -4.14
CA MET A 199 -6.96 8.67 -5.52
C MET A 199 -5.89 7.74 -6.08
N SER A 200 -4.62 7.93 -5.73
CA SER A 200 -3.52 7.03 -6.11
C SER A 200 -3.74 5.61 -5.61
N VAL A 201 -4.09 5.46 -4.33
CA VAL A 201 -4.41 4.16 -3.72
C VAL A 201 -5.64 3.52 -4.37
N ASN A 202 -6.68 4.32 -4.58
CA ASN A 202 -7.91 3.85 -5.21
C ASN A 202 -7.68 3.44 -6.68
N TRP A 203 -6.78 4.09 -7.40
CA TRP A 203 -6.41 3.70 -8.75
C TRP A 203 -5.66 2.35 -8.78
N LEU A 204 -4.77 2.10 -7.82
CA LEU A 204 -4.11 0.79 -7.69
C LEU A 204 -5.13 -0.32 -7.43
N ILE A 205 -6.06 -0.10 -6.48
CA ILE A 205 -7.12 -1.05 -6.17
C ILE A 205 -8.03 -1.27 -7.38
N TYR A 206 -8.44 -0.20 -8.06
CA TYR A 206 -9.25 -0.24 -9.27
C TYR A 206 -8.58 -1.09 -10.38
N THR A 207 -7.32 -0.82 -10.64
CA THR A 207 -6.54 -1.54 -11.65
C THR A 207 -6.40 -3.02 -11.28
N GLY A 208 -6.15 -3.31 -9.99
CA GLY A 208 -6.09 -4.67 -9.45
C GLY A 208 -7.42 -5.42 -9.62
N LEU A 209 -8.54 -4.80 -9.28
CA LEU A 209 -9.88 -5.37 -9.47
C LEU A 209 -10.12 -5.76 -10.93
N ARG A 210 -9.74 -4.90 -11.86
CA ARG A 210 -9.85 -5.19 -13.31
C ARG A 210 -8.95 -6.35 -13.73
N THR A 211 -7.70 -6.32 -13.31
CA THR A 211 -6.69 -7.35 -13.63
C THR A 211 -7.14 -8.72 -13.15
N MET A 212 -7.78 -8.80 -11.98
CA MET A 212 -8.28 -10.04 -11.40
C MET A 212 -9.72 -10.40 -11.84
N GLY A 213 -10.32 -9.63 -12.78
CA GLY A 213 -11.63 -9.92 -13.36
C GLY A 213 -12.85 -9.42 -12.55
N TYR A 214 -12.66 -8.65 -11.48
CA TYR A 214 -13.75 -8.06 -10.67
C TYR A 214 -14.27 -6.76 -11.29
N THR A 215 -14.64 -6.79 -12.56
CA THR A 215 -15.01 -5.62 -13.36
C THR A 215 -16.18 -4.83 -12.81
N ALA A 216 -17.19 -5.49 -12.23
CA ALA A 216 -18.33 -4.81 -11.61
C ALA A 216 -17.91 -3.94 -10.40
N ALA A 217 -17.05 -4.48 -9.51
CA ALA A 217 -16.54 -3.74 -8.35
C ALA A 217 -15.62 -2.58 -8.80
N ALA A 218 -14.76 -2.83 -9.79
CA ALA A 218 -13.93 -1.78 -10.38
C ALA A 218 -14.76 -0.64 -10.95
N ARG A 219 -15.76 -0.97 -11.75
CA ARG A 219 -16.68 0.01 -12.36
C ARG A 219 -17.39 0.86 -11.29
N GLU A 220 -17.93 0.22 -10.27
CA GLU A 220 -18.58 0.93 -9.16
C GLU A 220 -17.61 1.88 -8.46
N LEU A 221 -16.37 1.42 -8.18
CA LEU A 221 -15.34 2.25 -7.58
C LEU A 221 -15.03 3.49 -8.44
N ALA A 222 -14.86 3.31 -9.76
CA ALA A 222 -14.58 4.39 -10.69
C ALA A 222 -15.67 5.46 -10.68
N TYR A 223 -16.95 5.06 -10.76
CA TYR A 223 -18.06 6.01 -10.73
C TYR A 223 -18.18 6.74 -9.38
N ARG A 224 -17.98 6.07 -8.26
CA ARG A 224 -17.96 6.74 -6.96
C ARG A 224 -16.78 7.73 -6.81
N ARG A 225 -15.66 7.50 -7.54
CA ARG A 225 -14.55 8.47 -7.60
C ARG A 225 -14.89 9.67 -8.47
N LEU A 226 -15.59 9.43 -9.58
CA LEU A 226 -16.10 10.51 -10.43
C LEU A 226 -17.07 11.39 -9.64
N ASP A 227 -18.08 10.81 -8.99
CA ASP A 227 -19.05 11.53 -8.17
C ASP A 227 -18.37 12.37 -7.08
N LEU A 228 -17.34 11.82 -6.43
CA LEU A 228 -16.56 12.54 -5.42
C LEU A 228 -15.89 13.80 -6.01
N VAL A 229 -15.22 13.66 -7.15
CA VAL A 229 -14.51 14.77 -7.78
C VAL A 229 -15.48 15.80 -8.38
N GLU A 230 -16.61 15.38 -8.96
CA GLU A 230 -17.64 16.28 -9.47
C GLU A 230 -18.27 17.14 -8.37
N GLN A 231 -18.48 16.55 -7.18
CA GLN A 231 -19.10 17.26 -6.06
C GLN A 231 -18.11 18.13 -5.27
N HIS A 232 -16.86 17.69 -5.13
CA HIS A 232 -15.90 18.29 -4.20
C HIS A 232 -14.65 18.88 -4.87
N GLY A 233 -14.38 18.58 -6.15
CA GLY A 233 -13.21 19.08 -6.88
C GLY A 233 -11.97 18.21 -6.71
N PHE A 234 -10.80 18.74 -7.10
CA PHE A 234 -9.51 18.04 -7.11
C PHE A 234 -8.72 18.44 -5.87
N TYR A 235 -8.71 17.58 -4.87
CA TYR A 235 -7.94 17.74 -3.63
C TYR A 235 -6.91 16.62 -3.48
N GLU A 236 -6.00 16.77 -2.54
CA GLU A 236 -4.95 15.79 -2.27
C GLU A 236 -5.54 14.48 -1.75
N TYR A 237 -6.47 14.56 -0.79
CA TYR A 237 -7.20 13.44 -0.22
C TYR A 237 -8.58 13.89 0.26
N PHE A 238 -9.45 12.93 0.61
CA PHE A 238 -10.85 13.22 0.91
C PHE A 238 -11.32 12.46 2.14
N ASN A 239 -12.25 13.06 2.87
CA ASN A 239 -12.96 12.36 3.94
C ASN A 239 -13.89 11.28 3.35
N PRO A 240 -13.79 10.01 3.80
CA PRO A 240 -14.58 8.92 3.23
C PRO A 240 -16.09 9.00 3.51
N ILE A 241 -16.51 9.78 4.50
CA ILE A 241 -17.92 9.90 4.92
C ILE A 241 -18.57 11.13 4.29
N THR A 242 -17.91 12.29 4.39
CA THR A 242 -18.48 13.57 3.97
C THR A 242 -18.08 13.98 2.55
N GLY A 243 -17.01 13.40 1.99
CA GLY A 243 -16.41 13.80 0.73
C GLY A 243 -15.59 15.09 0.82
N HIS A 244 -15.46 15.68 2.01
CA HIS A 244 -14.69 16.92 2.16
C HIS A 244 -13.26 16.74 1.65
N GLY A 245 -12.84 17.64 0.75
CA GLY A 245 -11.50 17.66 0.19
C GLY A 245 -10.50 18.30 1.16
N ASN A 246 -9.38 17.63 1.37
CA ASN A 246 -8.31 18.03 2.28
C ASN A 246 -6.97 18.14 1.54
N GLY A 247 -6.00 18.83 2.16
CA GLY A 247 -4.71 19.13 1.55
C GLY A 247 -4.81 20.17 0.45
N PRO A 248 -3.80 20.32 -0.41
CA PRO A 248 -3.82 21.25 -1.51
C PRO A 248 -4.97 20.99 -2.49
N ALA A 249 -5.68 22.03 -2.90
CA ALA A 249 -6.60 22.00 -4.01
C ALA A 249 -5.84 21.88 -5.34
N GLN A 250 -6.53 21.43 -6.40
CA GLN A 250 -5.98 21.24 -7.76
C GLN A 250 -4.81 20.23 -7.80
N GLN A 251 -4.87 19.22 -6.94
CA GLN A 251 -3.86 18.17 -6.87
C GLN A 251 -3.91 17.26 -8.11
N SER A 252 -2.81 17.18 -8.84
CA SER A 252 -2.74 16.51 -10.14
C SER A 252 -2.99 15.00 -10.08
N TRP A 253 -2.56 14.30 -9.04
CA TRP A 253 -2.78 12.85 -8.95
C TRP A 253 -4.26 12.46 -8.82
N THR A 254 -5.14 13.36 -8.35
CA THR A 254 -6.58 13.11 -8.34
C THR A 254 -7.14 12.99 -9.75
N ALA A 255 -6.44 13.51 -10.77
CA ALA A 255 -6.82 13.35 -12.17
C ALA A 255 -6.76 11.90 -12.69
N VAL A 256 -6.18 10.94 -11.95
CA VAL A 256 -6.25 9.51 -12.32
C VAL A 256 -7.70 8.99 -12.39
N VAL A 257 -8.67 9.71 -11.82
CA VAL A 257 -10.09 9.41 -11.98
C VAL A 257 -10.50 9.37 -13.47
N LEU A 258 -9.87 10.20 -14.31
CA LEU A 258 -10.14 10.22 -15.75
C LEU A 258 -9.71 8.90 -16.42
N ASP A 259 -8.56 8.34 -16.03
CA ASP A 259 -8.13 7.01 -16.49
C ASP A 259 -9.09 5.91 -16.00
N MET A 260 -9.52 5.98 -14.73
CA MET A 260 -10.49 5.03 -14.18
C MET A 260 -11.79 5.02 -15.00
N ILE A 261 -12.35 6.19 -15.33
CA ILE A 261 -13.59 6.30 -16.10
C ILE A 261 -13.40 5.88 -17.57
N ALA A 262 -12.30 6.32 -18.20
CA ALA A 262 -12.01 5.96 -19.58
C ALA A 262 -11.88 4.44 -19.78
N THR A 263 -11.45 3.73 -18.75
CA THR A 263 -11.21 2.28 -18.77
C THR A 263 -12.28 1.45 -18.04
N ALA A 264 -13.31 2.07 -17.45
CA ALA A 264 -14.41 1.40 -16.73
C ALA A 264 -15.56 0.91 -17.63
N GLN A 265 -15.49 1.16 -18.94
CA GLN A 265 -16.53 0.78 -19.92
C GLN A 265 -16.59 -0.70 -20.19
#